data_8db88629bf0ed13afc7da92aab591746
#
_entry.id   8db88629bf0ed13afc7da92aab591746
#
_cell.length_a   1.000
_cell.length_b   1.000
_cell.length_c   1.000
_cell.angle_alpha   90.00
_cell.angle_beta   90.00
_cell.angle_gamma   90.00
#
_symmetry.space_group_name_H-M   'P 1'
#
loop_
_entity.id
_entity.type
_entity.pdbx_description
1 polymer ?
#
loop_
_entity_poly.entity_id
_entity_poly.type
_entity_poly.pdbx_seq_one_letter_code
_entity_poly.pdbx_strand_id
1 'polypeptide(L)'
;MILDGFGLNDKTEGNAVAQANKPNIDALMKDYPWVKGNASGLAVGLPDGQMGNSEVGHMNMGAGRIVYQELTRITKEIEDGDFFKNEALLAGMKNVKDNGSALHLYGLLSDGGVHSHITHLFGLLEMAKKEGLDKVYVHCFLDGRDTAPTSGKGFIEELEAKMKEIGVGEIATINGRYYAMDRDNRWDRVEKAYKAITEGVGETADSAVAAIDASYAKDVTDEFVVPTVIMKNGAPTATVQDNDTIIFFNFRPDRAREITRAFCADEFDGFDRGTRKNVTYVCFTEYDGTIPNKTVAFHKVELTNTFGQFLADNGKTQARIAETEKYAHVTFFFNGGVEEPNKGEERILVKSPKVATYDLKPEMSAYEVCDKLVDAIKSEKYDVIIINFANPDMVGHTGVQAAAIKAVEAVDECVGKAVAALKEVDGQMFICADHGNAEQLIDYETGEPFTAHTTNPVPFILVNADPAYGLSCLLYTSDAADD
;
A
#
# COMPACT_ATOMS: atom_id res chain seq x y z
N MET A 1 -11.44 -18.21 -11.16
CA MET A 1 -12.64 -17.63 -10.49
C MET A 1 -12.23 -17.11 -9.14
N ILE A 2 -12.55 -15.86 -8.84
CA ILE A 2 -12.20 -15.20 -7.58
C ILE A 2 -13.50 -14.94 -6.82
N LEU A 3 -13.58 -15.45 -5.59
CA LEU A 3 -14.68 -15.24 -4.65
C LEU A 3 -14.23 -14.14 -3.68
N ASP A 4 -14.48 -12.88 -4.03
CA ASP A 4 -13.96 -11.71 -3.33
C ASP A 4 -14.38 -11.71 -1.86
N GLY A 5 -13.41 -11.59 -0.93
CA GLY A 5 -13.69 -11.57 0.49
C GLY A 5 -14.12 -12.91 1.12
N PHE A 6 -13.92 -14.05 0.42
CA PHE A 6 -14.27 -15.38 0.92
C PHE A 6 -13.11 -16.01 1.69
N GLY A 7 -12.95 -15.65 2.95
CA GLY A 7 -11.93 -16.22 3.83
C GLY A 7 -12.35 -17.53 4.51
N LEU A 8 -11.42 -18.13 5.22
CA LEU A 8 -11.59 -19.35 6.00
C LEU A 8 -11.33 -19.07 7.49
N ASN A 9 -12.28 -19.43 8.34
CA ASN A 9 -12.18 -19.28 9.79
C ASN A 9 -12.80 -20.50 10.47
N ASP A 10 -12.11 -21.03 11.46
CA ASP A 10 -12.57 -22.23 12.20
C ASP A 10 -13.73 -21.89 13.18
N LYS A 11 -13.93 -20.60 13.52
CA LYS A 11 -15.06 -20.13 14.32
C LYS A 11 -16.33 -20.03 13.46
N THR A 12 -17.48 -20.42 14.01
CA THR A 12 -18.78 -20.32 13.32
C THR A 12 -19.56 -19.06 13.69
N GLU A 13 -19.31 -18.52 14.88
CA GLU A 13 -19.96 -17.27 15.32
C GLU A 13 -19.47 -16.09 14.48
N GLY A 14 -20.39 -15.27 13.98
CA GLY A 14 -20.06 -14.17 13.09
C GLY A 14 -19.46 -14.56 11.73
N ASN A 15 -19.52 -15.84 11.35
CA ASN A 15 -18.93 -16.39 10.14
C ASN A 15 -20.02 -16.75 9.12
N ALA A 16 -20.25 -15.85 8.16
CA ALA A 16 -21.25 -16.07 7.12
C ALA A 16 -20.86 -17.21 6.17
N VAL A 17 -19.57 -17.42 5.92
CA VAL A 17 -19.06 -18.51 5.07
C VAL A 17 -19.36 -19.88 5.70
N ALA A 18 -19.13 -20.03 7.01
CA ALA A 18 -19.40 -21.30 7.71
C ALA A 18 -20.90 -21.57 7.89
N GLN A 19 -21.74 -20.52 8.00
CA GLN A 19 -23.17 -20.66 8.26
C GLN A 19 -24.01 -20.74 6.98
N ALA A 20 -23.49 -20.35 5.83
CA ALA A 20 -24.18 -20.42 4.55
C ALA A 20 -24.41 -21.89 4.12
N ASN A 21 -25.57 -22.13 3.52
CA ASN A 21 -25.82 -23.38 2.81
C ASN A 21 -25.13 -23.34 1.43
N LYS A 22 -23.93 -23.93 1.36
CA LYS A 22 -23.05 -23.85 0.18
C LYS A 22 -22.65 -25.25 -0.34
N PRO A 23 -23.61 -26.07 -0.74
CA PRO A 23 -23.37 -27.47 -1.09
C PRO A 23 -22.40 -27.67 -2.27
N ASN A 24 -22.34 -26.69 -3.20
CA ASN A 24 -21.47 -26.78 -4.36
C ASN A 24 -20.00 -26.57 -3.95
N ILE A 25 -19.68 -25.53 -3.19
CA ILE A 25 -18.33 -25.25 -2.71
C ILE A 25 -17.87 -26.36 -1.75
N ASP A 26 -18.74 -26.80 -0.85
CA ASP A 26 -18.43 -27.92 0.07
C ASP A 26 -18.12 -29.22 -0.68
N ALA A 27 -18.85 -29.52 -1.74
CA ALA A 27 -18.57 -30.68 -2.59
C ALA A 27 -17.22 -30.52 -3.33
N LEU A 28 -16.92 -29.33 -3.85
CA LEU A 28 -15.65 -29.06 -4.53
C LEU A 28 -14.46 -29.23 -3.58
N MET A 29 -14.55 -28.70 -2.36
CA MET A 29 -13.49 -28.87 -1.35
C MET A 29 -13.34 -30.31 -0.87
N LYS A 30 -14.36 -31.13 -0.99
CA LYS A 30 -14.30 -32.55 -0.67
C LYS A 30 -13.74 -33.40 -1.80
N ASP A 31 -14.12 -33.10 -3.04
CA ASP A 31 -13.90 -33.98 -4.20
C ASP A 31 -12.65 -33.59 -5.01
N TYR A 32 -12.12 -32.37 -4.83
CA TYR A 32 -10.99 -31.83 -5.59
C TYR A 32 -9.83 -31.41 -4.67
N PRO A 33 -8.58 -31.39 -5.20
CA PRO A 33 -7.45 -30.85 -4.45
C PRO A 33 -7.68 -29.38 -4.08
N TRP A 34 -7.43 -29.03 -2.82
CA TRP A 34 -7.45 -27.65 -2.36
C TRP A 34 -6.45 -27.44 -1.23
N VAL A 35 -6.03 -26.17 -1.06
CA VAL A 35 -5.11 -25.73 -0.01
C VAL A 35 -5.55 -24.40 0.55
N LYS A 36 -5.08 -24.06 1.77
CA LYS A 36 -5.21 -22.72 2.34
C LYS A 36 -4.11 -21.84 1.77
N GLY A 37 -4.46 -20.66 1.26
CA GLY A 37 -3.53 -19.64 0.82
C GLY A 37 -3.46 -18.47 1.82
N ASN A 38 -2.29 -17.86 1.98
CA ASN A 38 -2.15 -16.63 2.74
C ASN A 38 -2.54 -15.44 1.86
N ALA A 39 -3.42 -14.58 2.37
CA ALA A 39 -3.93 -13.41 1.66
C ALA A 39 -3.68 -12.09 2.44
N SER A 40 -2.69 -12.07 3.33
CA SER A 40 -2.36 -10.94 4.20
C SER A 40 -0.86 -10.84 4.48
N GLY A 41 -0.42 -9.70 4.99
CA GLY A 41 0.95 -9.47 5.42
C GLY A 41 1.99 -9.67 4.32
N LEU A 42 3.18 -10.12 4.69
CA LEU A 42 4.32 -10.27 3.78
C LEU A 42 4.04 -11.23 2.61
N ALA A 43 3.17 -12.21 2.80
CA ALA A 43 2.79 -13.15 1.76
C ALA A 43 2.12 -12.51 0.54
N VAL A 44 1.61 -11.30 0.68
CA VAL A 44 1.00 -10.51 -0.40
C VAL A 44 1.68 -9.14 -0.60
N GLY A 45 2.87 -8.94 -0.03
CA GLY A 45 3.65 -7.72 -0.19
C GLY A 45 3.21 -6.54 0.69
N LEU A 46 2.44 -6.81 1.75
CA LEU A 46 2.02 -5.86 2.78
C LEU A 46 2.88 -6.01 4.04
N PRO A 47 2.91 -5.02 4.93
CA PRO A 47 3.51 -5.19 6.26
C PRO A 47 2.95 -6.41 7.00
N ASP A 48 3.78 -7.00 7.86
CA ASP A 48 3.36 -8.14 8.67
C ASP A 48 2.11 -7.82 9.50
N GLY A 49 1.17 -8.78 9.56
CA GLY A 49 -0.10 -8.61 10.26
C GLY A 49 -1.13 -7.68 9.56
N GLN A 50 -0.80 -7.04 8.46
CA GLN A 50 -1.76 -6.21 7.73
C GLN A 50 -2.69 -7.08 6.88
N MET A 51 -4.02 -6.83 7.00
CA MET A 51 -5.05 -7.49 6.19
C MET A 51 -4.85 -7.21 4.70
N GLY A 52 -5.12 -8.20 3.86
CA GLY A 52 -5.15 -8.04 2.41
C GLY A 52 -6.32 -7.16 1.94
N ASN A 53 -6.32 -6.84 0.66
CA ASN A 53 -7.39 -6.12 -0.01
C ASN A 53 -7.48 -6.54 -1.48
N SER A 54 -8.58 -6.17 -2.15
CA SER A 54 -8.84 -6.61 -3.52
C SER A 54 -7.79 -6.10 -4.52
N GLU A 55 -7.27 -4.87 -4.34
CA GLU A 55 -6.24 -4.31 -5.22
C GLU A 55 -4.96 -5.16 -5.18
N VAL A 56 -4.46 -5.42 -3.97
CA VAL A 56 -3.24 -6.19 -3.73
C VAL A 56 -3.42 -7.66 -4.17
N GLY A 57 -4.53 -8.31 -3.81
CA GLY A 57 -4.79 -9.70 -4.16
C GLY A 57 -4.86 -9.91 -5.67
N HIS A 58 -5.63 -9.08 -6.40
CA HIS A 58 -5.73 -9.17 -7.85
C HIS A 58 -4.42 -8.82 -8.57
N MET A 59 -3.66 -7.84 -8.03
CA MET A 59 -2.35 -7.48 -8.59
C MET A 59 -1.34 -8.64 -8.45
N ASN A 60 -1.29 -9.29 -7.29
CA ASN A 60 -0.41 -10.45 -7.07
C ASN A 60 -0.78 -11.63 -7.99
N MET A 61 -2.09 -11.94 -8.09
CA MET A 61 -2.57 -12.99 -9.01
C MET A 61 -2.21 -12.69 -10.47
N GLY A 62 -2.43 -11.45 -10.89
CA GLY A 62 -2.11 -11.00 -12.25
C GLY A 62 -0.62 -10.93 -12.54
N ALA A 63 0.20 -10.60 -11.55
CA ALA A 63 1.66 -10.57 -11.67
C ALA A 63 2.30 -11.97 -11.59
N GLY A 64 1.59 -12.95 -10.98
CA GLY A 64 2.14 -14.30 -10.72
C GLY A 64 3.31 -14.30 -9.75
N ARG A 65 3.45 -13.25 -8.95
CA ARG A 65 4.49 -13.06 -7.94
C ARG A 65 4.05 -12.06 -6.88
N ILE A 66 4.74 -12.03 -5.72
CA ILE A 66 4.49 -11.03 -4.69
C ILE A 66 4.88 -9.64 -5.22
N VAL A 67 3.92 -8.72 -5.17
CA VAL A 67 4.13 -7.30 -5.50
C VAL A 67 4.21 -6.51 -4.20
N TYR A 68 5.41 -6.22 -3.76
CA TYR A 68 5.62 -5.47 -2.53
C TYR A 68 5.12 -4.03 -2.67
N GLN A 69 4.28 -3.59 -1.72
CA GLN A 69 3.90 -2.19 -1.59
C GLN A 69 5.10 -1.35 -1.15
N GLU A 70 5.11 -0.04 -1.45
CA GLU A 70 6.27 0.82 -1.24
C GLU A 70 6.87 0.71 0.17
N LEU A 71 6.03 0.72 1.21
CA LEU A 71 6.47 0.55 2.60
C LEU A 71 7.25 -0.76 2.78
N THR A 72 6.66 -1.87 2.39
CA THR A 72 7.24 -3.21 2.56
C THR A 72 8.48 -3.37 1.68
N ARG A 73 8.46 -2.86 0.45
CA ARG A 73 9.58 -2.90 -0.49
C ARG A 73 10.81 -2.20 0.08
N ILE A 74 10.66 -0.96 0.55
CA ILE A 74 11.77 -0.19 1.10
C ILE A 74 12.29 -0.82 2.40
N THR A 75 11.37 -1.29 3.26
CA THR A 75 11.75 -2.00 4.49
C THR A 75 12.59 -3.24 4.15
N LYS A 76 12.12 -4.05 3.19
CA LYS A 76 12.84 -5.24 2.75
C LYS A 76 14.21 -4.89 2.13
N GLU A 77 14.33 -3.84 1.33
CA GLU A 77 15.62 -3.41 0.79
C GLU A 77 16.62 -3.00 1.90
N ILE A 78 16.10 -2.46 3.03
CA ILE A 78 16.95 -2.17 4.21
C ILE A 78 17.45 -3.48 4.85
N GLU A 79 16.54 -4.43 5.07
CA GLU A 79 16.83 -5.74 5.67
C GLU A 79 17.80 -6.56 4.82
N ASP A 80 17.61 -6.60 3.51
CA ASP A 80 18.46 -7.33 2.55
C ASP A 80 19.80 -6.60 2.27
N GLY A 81 19.89 -5.32 2.65
CA GLY A 81 21.08 -4.48 2.46
C GLY A 81 21.19 -3.81 1.10
N ASP A 82 20.22 -3.95 0.21
CA ASP A 82 20.19 -3.31 -1.11
C ASP A 82 19.92 -1.80 -1.01
N PHE A 83 19.18 -1.35 -0.01
CA PHE A 83 19.00 0.06 0.33
C PHE A 83 20.34 0.82 0.38
N PHE A 84 21.35 0.20 0.97
CA PHE A 84 22.69 0.81 1.11
C PHE A 84 23.49 0.85 -0.19
N LYS A 85 22.98 0.30 -1.27
CA LYS A 85 23.55 0.33 -2.62
C LYS A 85 22.77 1.26 -3.55
N ASN A 86 21.70 1.90 -3.08
CA ASN A 86 20.85 2.77 -3.89
C ASN A 86 21.67 3.94 -4.46
N GLU A 87 21.73 4.01 -5.79
CA GLU A 87 22.59 4.95 -6.51
C GLU A 87 22.22 6.42 -6.24
N ALA A 88 20.94 6.76 -6.15
CA ALA A 88 20.49 8.14 -5.92
C ALA A 88 20.82 8.61 -4.50
N LEU A 89 20.64 7.73 -3.49
CA LEU A 89 21.00 8.02 -2.10
C LEU A 89 22.53 8.16 -1.97
N LEU A 90 23.30 7.26 -2.57
CA LEU A 90 24.76 7.34 -2.58
C LEU A 90 25.28 8.60 -3.29
N ALA A 91 24.67 8.98 -4.42
CA ALA A 91 25.04 10.20 -5.13
C ALA A 91 24.76 11.45 -4.29
N GLY A 92 23.62 11.48 -3.57
CA GLY A 92 23.31 12.55 -2.62
C GLY A 92 24.32 12.66 -1.49
N MET A 93 24.72 11.54 -0.90
CA MET A 93 25.72 11.51 0.18
C MET A 93 27.13 11.84 -0.34
N LYS A 94 27.45 11.42 -1.57
CA LYS A 94 28.70 11.80 -2.23
C LYS A 94 28.79 13.31 -2.44
N ASN A 95 27.69 13.98 -2.84
CA ASN A 95 27.65 15.44 -2.97
C ASN A 95 28.05 16.13 -1.66
N VAL A 96 27.55 15.63 -0.52
CA VAL A 96 27.91 16.17 0.82
C VAL A 96 29.41 16.05 1.07
N LYS A 97 30.01 14.90 0.75
CA LYS A 97 31.46 14.70 0.92
C LYS A 97 32.29 15.62 0.02
N ASP A 98 31.93 15.68 -1.26
CA ASP A 98 32.66 16.44 -2.26
C ASP A 98 32.67 17.95 -1.95
N ASN A 99 31.59 18.47 -1.38
CA ASN A 99 31.43 19.88 -1.04
C ASN A 99 31.73 20.20 0.43
N GLY A 100 31.95 19.21 1.30
CA GLY A 100 32.07 19.42 2.75
C GLY A 100 30.80 20.05 3.37
N SER A 101 29.67 19.86 2.72
CA SER A 101 28.37 20.43 3.04
C SER A 101 27.59 19.57 4.05
N ALA A 102 26.29 19.74 4.18
CA ALA A 102 25.44 19.00 5.12
C ALA A 102 24.43 18.09 4.41
N LEU A 103 24.05 17.01 5.08
CA LEU A 103 22.92 16.16 4.74
C LEU A 103 21.70 16.56 5.59
N HIS A 104 20.60 16.88 4.95
CA HIS A 104 19.31 17.16 5.56
C HIS A 104 18.32 16.06 5.24
N LEU A 105 17.80 15.41 6.27
CA LEU A 105 16.79 14.37 6.16
C LEU A 105 15.46 14.93 6.65
N TYR A 106 14.40 14.87 5.87
CA TYR A 106 13.10 15.25 6.34
C TYR A 106 11.95 14.36 5.84
N GLY A 107 10.88 14.30 6.60
CA GLY A 107 9.71 13.48 6.32
C GLY A 107 8.86 13.28 7.56
N LEU A 108 7.77 12.55 7.42
CA LEU A 108 6.84 12.27 8.49
C LEU A 108 7.45 11.26 9.47
N LEU A 109 7.61 11.70 10.72
CA LEU A 109 8.24 10.91 11.79
C LEU A 109 7.18 10.12 12.55
N SER A 110 6.87 8.93 12.09
CA SER A 110 5.97 7.98 12.76
C SER A 110 6.17 6.55 12.21
N ASP A 111 5.52 5.60 12.85
CA ASP A 111 5.37 4.21 12.42
C ASP A 111 4.04 3.93 11.70
N GLY A 112 3.24 4.97 11.43
CA GLY A 112 1.91 4.83 10.82
C GLY A 112 1.90 4.21 9.42
N GLY A 113 3.03 4.25 8.70
CA GLY A 113 3.22 3.50 7.46
C GLY A 113 2.39 3.99 6.26
N VAL A 114 1.72 5.14 6.36
CA VAL A 114 0.87 5.68 5.28
C VAL A 114 1.67 6.56 4.31
N HIS A 115 2.54 7.40 4.81
CA HIS A 115 3.36 8.33 4.02
C HIS A 115 4.86 8.02 4.10
N SER A 116 5.30 7.47 5.22
CA SER A 116 6.68 7.19 5.58
C SER A 116 6.72 6.12 6.68
N HIS A 117 7.91 5.71 7.05
CA HIS A 117 8.10 4.91 8.26
C HIS A 117 9.40 5.30 8.94
N ILE A 118 9.40 5.38 10.28
CA ILE A 118 10.56 5.80 11.09
C ILE A 118 11.80 4.93 10.84
N THR A 119 11.62 3.63 10.57
CA THR A 119 12.73 2.69 10.26
C THR A 119 13.47 3.05 8.98
N HIS A 120 12.79 3.70 8.02
CA HIS A 120 13.46 4.17 6.79
C HIS A 120 14.39 5.34 7.08
N LEU A 121 14.02 6.23 8.00
CA LEU A 121 14.92 7.27 8.50
C LEU A 121 16.12 6.67 9.24
N PHE A 122 15.91 5.62 10.02
CA PHE A 122 17.04 4.90 10.66
C PHE A 122 17.99 4.30 9.64
N GLY A 123 17.47 3.70 8.56
CA GLY A 123 18.29 3.22 7.43
C GLY A 123 19.12 4.34 6.79
N LEU A 124 18.55 5.53 6.61
CA LEU A 124 19.30 6.70 6.09
C LEU A 124 20.41 7.17 7.04
N LEU A 125 20.15 7.18 8.35
CA LEU A 125 21.17 7.53 9.36
C LEU A 125 22.31 6.51 9.37
N GLU A 126 21.99 5.21 9.32
CA GLU A 126 22.99 4.15 9.21
C GLU A 126 23.82 4.28 7.94
N MET A 127 23.17 4.59 6.80
CA MET A 127 23.84 4.82 5.54
C MET A 127 24.77 6.03 5.62
N ALA A 128 24.30 7.15 6.18
CA ALA A 128 25.12 8.35 6.39
C ALA A 128 26.36 8.06 7.25
N LYS A 129 26.21 7.24 8.31
CA LYS A 129 27.32 6.79 9.16
C LYS A 129 28.32 5.91 8.39
N LYS A 130 27.82 4.94 7.62
CA LYS A 130 28.65 4.07 6.75
C LYS A 130 29.44 4.89 5.74
N GLU A 131 28.81 5.94 5.21
CA GLU A 131 29.46 6.88 4.28
C GLU A 131 30.39 7.90 4.97
N GLY A 132 30.49 7.90 6.29
CA GLY A 132 31.38 8.78 7.06
C GLY A 132 30.96 10.24 7.06
N LEU A 133 29.64 10.51 7.04
CA LEU A 133 29.12 11.88 7.15
C LEU A 133 28.99 12.29 8.62
N ASP A 134 29.42 13.51 8.94
CA ASP A 134 29.36 14.08 10.29
C ASP A 134 28.25 15.14 10.43
N LYS A 135 27.95 15.88 9.34
CA LYS A 135 26.95 16.93 9.32
C LYS A 135 25.62 16.38 8.80
N VAL A 136 24.85 15.73 9.66
CA VAL A 136 23.57 15.12 9.32
C VAL A 136 22.49 15.70 10.22
N TYR A 137 21.49 16.31 9.62
CA TYR A 137 20.42 17.01 10.32
C TYR A 137 19.04 16.48 9.94
N VAL A 138 18.17 16.32 10.93
CA VAL A 138 16.80 15.80 10.73
C VAL A 138 15.79 16.93 10.99
N HIS A 139 14.88 17.09 10.03
CA HIS A 139 13.71 17.97 10.16
C HIS A 139 12.47 17.08 10.29
N CYS A 140 11.97 16.94 11.50
CA CYS A 140 10.88 16.02 11.81
C CYS A 140 9.51 16.63 11.44
N PHE A 141 8.74 15.95 10.60
CA PHE A 141 7.32 16.27 10.43
C PHE A 141 6.52 15.36 11.36
N LEU A 142 5.68 15.95 12.22
CA LEU A 142 4.92 15.20 13.23
C LEU A 142 3.55 14.81 12.69
N ASP A 143 3.09 13.60 13.02
CA ASP A 143 1.93 12.95 12.43
C ASP A 143 0.61 13.34 13.13
N GLY A 144 0.21 12.63 14.16
CA GLY A 144 -1.02 12.84 14.91
C GLY A 144 -2.33 12.62 14.14
N ARG A 145 -2.23 12.02 12.93
CA ARG A 145 -3.38 11.70 12.07
C ARG A 145 -3.41 10.23 11.67
N ASP A 146 -2.30 9.69 11.24
CA ASP A 146 -2.13 8.26 10.93
C ASP A 146 -1.69 7.49 12.19
N THR A 147 -1.28 8.21 13.22
CA THR A 147 -0.96 7.74 14.57
C THR A 147 -1.71 8.58 15.62
N ALA A 148 -1.63 8.18 16.91
CA ALA A 148 -2.30 8.90 18.00
C ALA A 148 -1.87 10.38 18.04
N PRO A 149 -2.78 11.33 18.38
CA PRO A 149 -2.51 12.77 18.27
C PRO A 149 -1.36 13.32 19.12
N THR A 150 -0.89 12.55 20.11
CA THR A 150 0.20 12.94 21.02
C THR A 150 1.31 11.89 21.09
N SER A 151 1.47 11.07 20.06
CA SER A 151 2.51 10.05 19.97
C SER A 151 3.88 10.60 19.54
N GLY A 152 3.91 11.80 18.96
CA GLY A 152 5.11 12.40 18.38
C GLY A 152 6.27 12.54 19.35
N LYS A 153 6.01 12.77 20.66
CA LYS A 153 7.06 12.80 21.65
C LYS A 153 7.81 11.48 21.75
N GLY A 154 7.09 10.35 21.74
CA GLY A 154 7.71 9.03 21.77
C GLY A 154 8.60 8.77 20.53
N PHE A 155 8.15 9.18 19.34
CA PHE A 155 8.95 9.06 18.12
C PHE A 155 10.18 9.96 18.11
N ILE A 156 10.11 11.16 18.70
CA ILE A 156 11.27 12.04 18.87
C ILE A 156 12.30 11.38 19.81
N GLU A 157 11.86 10.87 20.96
CA GLU A 157 12.72 10.19 21.93
C GLU A 157 13.37 8.94 21.32
N GLU A 158 12.62 8.16 20.56
CA GLU A 158 13.13 6.99 19.82
C GLU A 158 14.19 7.40 18.77
N LEU A 159 13.93 8.46 18.00
CA LEU A 159 14.88 8.98 17.03
C LEU A 159 16.18 9.46 17.70
N GLU A 160 16.07 10.23 18.81
CA GLU A 160 17.25 10.70 19.56
C GLU A 160 18.07 9.53 20.12
N ALA A 161 17.41 8.49 20.63
CA ALA A 161 18.08 7.28 21.10
C ALA A 161 18.81 6.56 19.95
N LYS A 162 18.16 6.44 18.78
CA LYS A 162 18.73 5.80 17.60
C LYS A 162 19.90 6.59 17.01
N MET A 163 19.81 7.91 16.91
CA MET A 163 20.92 8.77 16.49
C MET A 163 22.14 8.63 17.42
N LYS A 164 21.89 8.53 18.73
CA LYS A 164 22.94 8.30 19.73
C LYS A 164 23.58 6.92 19.58
N GLU A 165 22.80 5.88 19.30
CA GLU A 165 23.27 4.51 19.06
C GLU A 165 24.16 4.47 17.81
N ILE A 166 23.70 5.03 16.68
CA ILE A 166 24.44 5.07 15.41
C ILE A 166 25.65 6.01 15.49
N GLY A 167 25.56 7.05 16.30
CA GLY A 167 26.60 8.06 16.49
C GLY A 167 26.67 9.08 15.34
N VAL A 168 25.51 9.43 14.76
CA VAL A 168 25.35 10.50 13.77
C VAL A 168 23.91 11.02 13.78
N GLY A 169 23.76 12.30 13.47
CA GLY A 169 22.48 12.99 13.34
C GLY A 169 22.15 13.92 14.51
N GLU A 170 21.50 15.05 14.19
CA GLU A 170 20.94 16.01 15.15
C GLU A 170 19.59 16.51 14.63
N ILE A 171 18.59 16.67 15.51
CA ILE A 171 17.30 17.28 15.11
C ILE A 171 17.50 18.79 14.97
N ALA A 172 17.12 19.32 13.80
CA ALA A 172 17.24 20.75 13.53
C ALA A 172 15.88 21.48 13.62
N THR A 173 14.78 20.85 13.19
CA THR A 173 13.42 21.44 13.32
C THR A 173 12.39 20.36 13.62
N ILE A 174 11.29 20.76 14.25
CA ILE A 174 10.05 19.97 14.29
C ILE A 174 8.90 20.80 13.69
N ASN A 175 8.04 20.13 12.91
CA ASN A 175 6.91 20.76 12.24
C ASN A 175 5.73 19.79 12.24
N GLY A 176 4.54 20.22 12.59
CA GLY A 176 3.32 19.45 12.35
C GLY A 176 3.08 19.24 10.86
N ARG A 177 2.57 18.10 10.45
CA ARG A 177 2.25 17.78 9.05
C ARG A 177 1.27 18.75 8.41
N TYR A 178 0.46 19.44 9.21
CA TYR A 178 -0.43 20.51 8.76
C TYR A 178 0.29 21.61 7.99
N TYR A 179 1.55 21.90 8.35
CA TYR A 179 2.40 22.91 7.70
C TYR A 179 3.27 22.30 6.61
N ALA A 180 3.99 21.25 6.92
CA ALA A 180 5.02 20.70 6.02
C ALA A 180 4.47 19.77 4.95
N MET A 181 3.25 19.26 5.10
CA MET A 181 2.64 18.26 4.24
C MET A 181 1.25 18.70 3.76
N ASP A 182 1.08 19.96 3.41
CA ASP A 182 -0.14 20.43 2.75
C ASP A 182 -0.28 19.82 1.35
N ARG A 183 -1.51 19.73 0.85
CA ARG A 183 -1.85 19.26 -0.51
C ARG A 183 -2.95 20.06 -1.19
N ASP A 184 -3.36 21.16 -0.54
CA ASP A 184 -4.50 21.98 -0.96
C ASP A 184 -4.05 23.39 -1.41
N ASN A 185 -2.73 23.54 -1.77
CA ASN A 185 -2.08 24.78 -2.17
C ASN A 185 -2.20 25.91 -1.12
N ARG A 186 -2.18 25.53 0.15
CA ARG A 186 -2.11 26.46 1.26
C ARG A 186 -0.65 26.86 1.50
N TRP A 187 -0.14 27.63 0.58
CA TRP A 187 1.25 28.08 0.58
C TRP A 187 1.65 28.83 1.84
N ASP A 188 0.69 29.50 2.51
CA ASP A 188 0.87 30.15 3.81
C ASP A 188 1.30 29.18 4.92
N ARG A 189 0.98 27.87 4.79
CA ARG A 189 1.42 26.81 5.70
C ARG A 189 2.80 26.31 5.31
N VAL A 190 2.98 25.97 4.05
CA VAL A 190 4.25 25.44 3.50
C VAL A 190 5.39 26.43 3.70
N GLU A 191 5.14 27.72 3.51
CA GLU A 191 6.11 28.79 3.74
C GLU A 191 6.72 28.76 5.13
N LYS A 192 5.91 28.53 6.18
CA LYS A 192 6.38 28.49 7.57
C LYS A 192 7.35 27.32 7.80
N ALA A 193 7.02 26.13 7.28
CA ALA A 193 7.91 24.98 7.36
C ALA A 193 9.20 25.21 6.53
N TYR A 194 9.06 25.73 5.31
CA TYR A 194 10.18 26.06 4.44
C TYR A 194 11.15 27.04 5.11
N LYS A 195 10.65 28.14 5.68
CA LYS A 195 11.48 29.17 6.35
C LYS A 195 12.13 28.65 7.62
N ALA A 196 11.48 27.78 8.37
CA ALA A 196 12.10 27.13 9.52
C ALA A 196 13.31 26.29 9.09
N ILE A 197 13.19 25.58 7.98
CA ILE A 197 14.25 24.69 7.44
C ILE A 197 15.39 25.47 6.78
N THR A 198 15.09 26.56 6.06
CA THR A 198 16.06 27.29 5.23
C THR A 198 16.63 28.54 5.89
N GLU A 199 15.88 29.19 6.74
CA GLU A 199 16.23 30.48 7.34
C GLU A 199 16.34 30.45 8.86
N GLY A 200 15.89 29.35 9.49
CA GLY A 200 15.82 29.25 10.95
C GLY A 200 14.77 30.17 11.56
N VAL A 201 13.70 30.47 10.79
CA VAL A 201 12.59 31.35 11.20
C VAL A 201 11.39 30.53 11.66
N GLY A 202 11.01 30.67 12.91
CA GLY A 202 9.88 29.97 13.52
C GLY A 202 9.87 30.14 15.04
N GLU A 203 9.06 29.34 15.72
CA GLU A 203 9.21 29.17 17.19
C GLU A 203 10.59 28.59 17.46
N THR A 204 11.09 28.76 18.69
CA THR A 204 12.43 28.25 19.06
C THR A 204 12.38 27.44 20.34
N ALA A 205 13.22 26.42 20.42
CA ALA A 205 13.39 25.62 21.63
C ALA A 205 14.82 25.06 21.72
N ASP A 206 15.25 24.72 22.93
CA ASP A 206 16.61 24.19 23.19
C ASP A 206 16.74 22.69 22.86
N SER A 207 15.60 21.97 22.71
CA SER A 207 15.56 20.56 22.28
C SER A 207 14.21 20.23 21.63
N ALA A 208 14.18 19.15 20.86
CA ALA A 208 12.95 18.69 20.21
C ALA A 208 11.89 18.25 21.24
N VAL A 209 12.31 17.56 22.31
CA VAL A 209 11.42 17.17 23.41
C VAL A 209 10.83 18.41 24.10
N ALA A 210 11.65 19.44 24.40
CA ALA A 210 11.15 20.67 25.00
C ALA A 210 10.16 21.41 24.07
N ALA A 211 10.39 21.39 22.77
CA ALA A 211 9.49 22.00 21.79
C ALA A 211 8.11 21.32 21.76
N ILE A 212 8.06 20.00 21.77
CA ILE A 212 6.80 19.24 21.74
C ILE A 212 6.06 19.35 23.07
N ASP A 213 6.77 19.31 24.21
CA ASP A 213 6.17 19.52 25.54
C ASP A 213 5.53 20.92 25.65
N ALA A 214 6.20 21.95 25.11
CA ALA A 214 5.65 23.30 25.06
C ALA A 214 4.43 23.43 24.15
N SER A 215 4.35 22.63 23.09
CA SER A 215 3.18 22.56 22.20
C SER A 215 2.00 21.88 22.92
N TYR A 216 2.22 20.72 23.54
CA TYR A 216 1.18 19.99 24.26
C TYR A 216 0.64 20.79 25.46
N ALA A 217 1.49 21.58 26.14
CA ALA A 217 1.06 22.47 27.22
C ALA A 217 0.09 23.58 26.72
N LYS A 218 0.03 23.82 25.43
CA LYS A 218 -0.92 24.76 24.78
C LYS A 218 -2.10 24.03 24.09
N ASP A 219 -2.32 22.74 24.37
CA ASP A 219 -3.31 21.87 23.71
C ASP A 219 -3.13 21.75 22.18
N VAL A 220 -1.90 21.98 21.70
CA VAL A 220 -1.56 21.81 20.27
C VAL A 220 -0.87 20.47 20.09
N THR A 221 -1.59 19.54 19.45
CA THR A 221 -1.16 18.16 19.20
C THR A 221 -0.25 18.06 17.95
N ASP A 222 0.31 16.89 17.71
CA ASP A 222 1.35 16.61 16.71
C ASP A 222 1.07 17.21 15.34
N GLU A 223 -0.12 16.99 14.79
CA GLU A 223 -0.50 17.46 13.44
C GLU A 223 -0.32 18.97 13.28
N PHE A 224 -0.54 19.72 14.35
CA PHE A 224 -0.63 21.19 14.34
C PHE A 224 0.57 21.88 15.01
N VAL A 225 1.60 21.16 15.38
CA VAL A 225 2.82 21.76 15.99
C VAL A 225 3.38 22.81 15.03
N VAL A 226 3.44 24.04 15.56
CA VAL A 226 3.97 25.18 14.80
C VAL A 226 5.44 24.92 14.46
N PRO A 227 5.90 25.25 13.23
CA PRO A 227 7.31 25.07 12.87
C PRO A 227 8.25 25.68 13.89
N THR A 228 9.05 24.81 14.53
CA THR A 228 9.95 25.13 15.64
C THR A 228 11.38 24.78 15.29
N VAL A 229 12.26 25.74 15.43
CA VAL A 229 13.71 25.60 15.20
C VAL A 229 14.40 25.19 16.49
N ILE A 230 15.20 24.13 16.44
CA ILE A 230 15.98 23.70 17.59
C ILE A 230 17.28 24.51 17.64
N MET A 231 17.50 25.18 18.79
CA MET A 231 18.61 26.07 18.98
C MET A 231 19.80 25.37 19.66
N LYS A 232 21.00 25.64 19.21
CA LYS A 232 22.24 25.14 19.78
C LYS A 232 23.23 26.32 19.93
N ASN A 233 23.64 26.58 21.15
CA ASN A 233 24.57 27.71 21.47
C ASN A 233 24.07 29.07 20.97
N GLY A 234 22.77 29.32 21.02
CA GLY A 234 22.15 30.59 20.64
C GLY A 234 21.93 30.81 19.13
N ALA A 235 22.15 29.79 18.31
CA ALA A 235 21.90 29.77 16.88
C ALA A 235 21.07 28.54 16.47
N PRO A 236 20.36 28.53 15.31
CA PRO A 236 19.76 27.31 14.77
C PRO A 236 20.78 26.17 14.70
N THR A 237 20.36 24.95 15.08
CA THR A 237 21.21 23.75 14.96
C THR A 237 21.72 23.58 13.54
N ALA A 238 20.87 23.74 12.55
CA ALA A 238 21.23 23.81 11.14
C ALA A 238 20.12 24.46 10.32
N THR A 239 20.52 25.06 9.20
CA THR A 239 19.61 25.51 8.11
C THR A 239 20.19 25.05 6.79
N VAL A 240 19.33 24.76 5.82
CA VAL A 240 19.74 24.32 4.48
C VAL A 240 20.47 25.45 3.75
N GLN A 241 21.65 25.13 3.23
CA GLN A 241 22.52 26.01 2.49
C GLN A 241 22.75 25.52 1.05
N ASP A 242 23.37 26.34 0.22
CA ASP A 242 23.80 25.93 -1.12
C ASP A 242 24.79 24.76 -1.04
N ASN A 243 24.68 23.83 -1.98
CA ASN A 243 25.41 22.58 -2.08
C ASN A 243 25.09 21.52 -1.01
N ASP A 244 24.16 21.77 -0.11
CA ASP A 244 23.67 20.72 0.78
C ASP A 244 22.87 19.67 0.00
N THR A 245 22.72 18.52 0.60
CA THR A 245 21.84 17.47 0.10
C THR A 245 20.60 17.34 0.98
N ILE A 246 19.44 17.27 0.36
CA ILE A 246 18.17 16.99 1.01
C ILE A 246 17.69 15.60 0.57
N ILE A 247 17.29 14.75 1.51
CA ILE A 247 16.58 13.50 1.24
C ILE A 247 15.23 13.56 1.92
N PHE A 248 14.14 13.51 1.11
CA PHE A 248 12.78 13.44 1.59
C PHE A 248 12.34 11.97 1.64
N PHE A 249 12.18 11.41 2.84
CA PHE A 249 11.96 9.98 3.02
C PHE A 249 10.49 9.54 3.00
N ASN A 250 9.54 10.41 2.65
CA ASN A 250 8.17 10.01 2.36
C ASN A 250 8.10 9.22 1.05
N PHE A 251 7.40 8.09 1.05
CA PHE A 251 7.18 7.29 -0.17
C PHE A 251 5.82 7.58 -0.83
N ARG A 252 4.85 8.18 -0.11
CA ARG A 252 3.56 8.57 -0.69
C ARG A 252 3.63 10.01 -1.21
N PRO A 253 3.27 10.25 -2.51
CA PRO A 253 3.55 11.51 -3.19
C PRO A 253 2.60 12.67 -2.88
N ASP A 254 1.32 12.40 -2.55
CA ASP A 254 0.25 13.41 -2.55
C ASP A 254 0.53 14.65 -1.67
N ARG A 255 1.15 14.44 -0.51
CA ARG A 255 1.51 15.50 0.45
C ARG A 255 2.99 15.90 0.43
N ALA A 256 3.76 15.33 -0.50
CA ALA A 256 5.17 15.67 -0.66
C ALA A 256 5.43 16.70 -1.76
N ARG A 257 4.48 16.90 -2.67
CA ARG A 257 4.66 17.71 -3.88
C ARG A 257 4.93 19.18 -3.58
N GLU A 258 4.20 19.81 -2.69
CA GLU A 258 4.24 21.26 -2.48
C GLU A 258 5.58 21.71 -1.93
N ILE A 259 6.06 21.13 -0.83
CA ILE A 259 7.36 21.50 -0.28
C ILE A 259 8.51 21.15 -1.24
N THR A 260 8.37 20.03 -1.99
CA THR A 260 9.34 19.69 -3.04
C THR A 260 9.38 20.73 -4.14
N ARG A 261 8.22 21.26 -4.59
CA ARG A 261 8.17 22.37 -5.54
C ARG A 261 8.86 23.63 -5.00
N ALA A 262 8.65 23.94 -3.72
CA ALA A 262 9.29 25.09 -3.09
C ALA A 262 10.83 25.00 -3.13
N PHE A 263 11.43 23.82 -3.02
CA PHE A 263 12.87 23.64 -3.15
C PHE A 263 13.35 23.50 -4.61
N CYS A 264 12.61 22.82 -5.46
CA CYS A 264 13.13 22.30 -6.73
C CYS A 264 12.67 23.08 -7.97
N ALA A 265 11.48 23.71 -7.95
CA ALA A 265 10.97 24.42 -9.13
C ALA A 265 11.84 25.65 -9.47
N ASP A 266 12.17 25.82 -10.74
CA ASP A 266 12.92 27.02 -11.17
C ASP A 266 12.03 28.27 -11.06
N GLU A 267 10.80 28.18 -11.55
CA GLU A 267 9.75 29.20 -11.35
C GLU A 267 8.83 28.72 -10.23
N PHE A 268 8.58 29.58 -9.26
CA PHE A 268 7.75 29.29 -8.10
C PHE A 268 7.03 30.55 -7.62
N ASP A 269 5.72 30.47 -7.50
CA ASP A 269 4.82 31.58 -7.16
C ASP A 269 4.00 31.35 -5.88
N GLY A 270 4.26 30.26 -5.14
CA GLY A 270 3.51 29.92 -3.93
C GLY A 270 3.75 30.92 -2.79
N PHE A 271 4.98 31.38 -2.59
CA PHE A 271 5.39 32.39 -1.62
C PHE A 271 6.76 32.95 -2.00
N ASP A 272 7.17 34.05 -1.37
CA ASP A 272 8.53 34.61 -1.57
C ASP A 272 9.56 33.74 -0.82
N ARG A 273 10.27 32.91 -1.57
CA ARG A 273 11.37 32.08 -1.06
C ARG A 273 12.76 32.71 -1.25
N GLY A 274 12.79 33.95 -1.80
CA GLY A 274 14.03 34.58 -2.25
C GLY A 274 14.71 33.78 -3.36
N THR A 275 16.04 33.72 -3.33
CA THR A 275 16.81 32.92 -4.29
C THR A 275 16.68 31.43 -3.93
N ARG A 276 16.33 30.60 -4.93
CA ARG A 276 16.26 29.15 -4.75
C ARG A 276 17.62 28.62 -4.27
N LYS A 277 17.60 27.83 -3.21
CA LYS A 277 18.81 27.13 -2.73
C LYS A 277 19.27 26.12 -3.78
N ASN A 278 20.56 26.15 -4.09
CA ASN A 278 21.17 25.18 -5.00
C ASN A 278 21.52 23.90 -4.23
N VAL A 279 20.58 23.00 -4.06
CA VAL A 279 20.72 21.76 -3.31
C VAL A 279 20.65 20.54 -4.22
N THR A 280 21.29 19.45 -3.83
CA THR A 280 21.01 18.12 -4.36
C THR A 280 19.78 17.56 -3.65
N TYR A 281 18.67 17.38 -4.39
CA TYR A 281 17.41 16.97 -3.81
C TYR A 281 17.03 15.56 -4.24
N VAL A 282 16.82 14.67 -3.26
CA VAL A 282 16.46 13.28 -3.47
C VAL A 282 15.08 13.01 -2.88
N CYS A 283 14.14 12.62 -3.74
CA CYS A 283 12.82 12.11 -3.34
C CYS A 283 12.91 10.59 -3.13
N PHE A 284 12.27 10.05 -2.12
CA PHE A 284 12.17 8.59 -2.01
C PHE A 284 11.45 7.99 -3.22
N THR A 285 10.30 8.52 -3.60
CA THR A 285 9.57 8.08 -4.78
C THR A 285 9.34 9.25 -5.76
N GLU A 286 8.84 8.96 -6.94
CA GLU A 286 8.43 10.01 -7.89
C GLU A 286 7.18 10.74 -7.39
N TYR A 287 7.35 11.93 -6.84
CA TYR A 287 6.22 12.73 -6.34
C TYR A 287 5.41 13.39 -7.45
N ASP A 288 6.11 13.87 -8.47
CA ASP A 288 5.53 14.48 -9.66
C ASP A 288 6.62 14.63 -10.74
N GLY A 289 6.39 14.03 -11.91
CA GLY A 289 7.34 14.08 -13.03
C GLY A 289 7.60 15.48 -13.59
N THR A 290 6.72 16.47 -13.30
CA THR A 290 6.88 17.87 -13.74
C THR A 290 7.81 18.70 -12.85
N ILE A 291 8.18 18.20 -11.67
CA ILE A 291 9.10 18.92 -10.78
C ILE A 291 10.54 18.70 -11.26
N PRO A 292 11.26 19.78 -11.62
CA PRO A 292 12.66 19.70 -12.05
C PRO A 292 13.64 19.56 -10.86
N ASN A 293 14.93 19.47 -11.14
CA ASN A 293 16.03 19.57 -10.15
C ASN A 293 15.95 18.60 -8.98
N LYS A 294 15.43 17.39 -9.23
CA LYS A 294 15.36 16.31 -8.24
C LYS A 294 15.84 14.99 -8.83
N THR A 295 16.23 14.07 -7.97
CA THR A 295 16.43 12.65 -8.27
C THR A 295 15.45 11.80 -7.48
N VAL A 296 15.25 10.55 -7.90
CA VAL A 296 14.32 9.61 -7.27
C VAL A 296 15.09 8.38 -6.83
N ALA A 297 14.95 7.98 -5.56
CA ALA A 297 15.65 6.82 -5.00
C ALA A 297 14.94 5.50 -5.37
N PHE A 298 13.62 5.45 -5.25
CA PHE A 298 12.82 4.25 -5.49
C PHE A 298 11.83 4.53 -6.62
N HIS A 299 12.20 4.15 -7.84
CA HIS A 299 11.33 4.27 -9.00
C HIS A 299 10.16 3.31 -8.88
N LYS A 300 9.02 3.69 -9.47
CA LYS A 300 7.87 2.80 -9.60
C LYS A 300 8.30 1.55 -10.37
N VAL A 301 8.05 0.39 -9.78
CA VAL A 301 8.30 -0.88 -10.46
C VAL A 301 7.18 -1.10 -11.47
N GLU A 302 7.53 -1.09 -12.75
CA GLU A 302 6.60 -1.51 -13.79
C GLU A 302 6.47 -3.04 -13.76
N LEU A 303 5.24 -3.50 -13.61
CA LEU A 303 4.96 -4.94 -13.62
C LEU A 303 4.93 -5.43 -15.06
N THR A 304 6.03 -6.00 -15.50
CA THR A 304 6.15 -6.67 -16.80
C THR A 304 5.86 -8.16 -16.67
N ASN A 305 5.58 -8.82 -17.78
CA ASN A 305 5.28 -10.25 -17.85
C ASN A 305 4.14 -10.66 -16.91
N THR A 306 3.07 -9.84 -16.88
CA THR A 306 1.84 -10.21 -16.18
C THR A 306 1.15 -11.36 -16.89
N PHE A 307 0.26 -12.07 -16.19
CA PHE A 307 -0.48 -13.19 -16.77
C PHE A 307 -1.24 -12.79 -18.04
N GLY A 308 -1.85 -11.59 -18.05
CA GLY A 308 -2.52 -11.07 -19.26
C GLY A 308 -1.56 -10.83 -20.43
N GLN A 309 -0.35 -10.28 -20.17
CA GLN A 309 0.69 -10.11 -21.17
C GLN A 309 1.19 -11.46 -21.68
N PHE A 310 1.47 -12.40 -20.77
CA PHE A 310 1.92 -13.75 -21.13
C PHE A 310 0.92 -14.45 -22.07
N LEU A 311 -0.38 -14.37 -21.78
CA LEU A 311 -1.43 -14.91 -22.66
C LEU A 311 -1.40 -14.24 -24.05
N ALA A 312 -1.33 -12.91 -24.09
CA ALA A 312 -1.29 -12.14 -25.33
C ALA A 312 -0.06 -12.48 -26.19
N ASP A 313 1.12 -12.60 -25.57
CA ASP A 313 2.39 -12.94 -26.25
C ASP A 313 2.36 -14.38 -26.81
N ASN A 314 1.59 -15.27 -26.20
CA ASN A 314 1.36 -16.63 -26.69
C ASN A 314 0.14 -16.76 -27.60
N GLY A 315 -0.46 -15.64 -28.05
CA GLY A 315 -1.58 -15.61 -28.98
C GLY A 315 -2.88 -16.17 -28.41
N LYS A 316 -3.02 -16.19 -27.07
CA LYS A 316 -4.19 -16.70 -26.37
C LYS A 316 -5.26 -15.63 -26.19
N THR A 317 -6.51 -16.05 -26.26
CA THR A 317 -7.68 -15.20 -26.03
C THR A 317 -8.09 -15.24 -24.55
N GLN A 318 -8.53 -14.09 -24.03
CA GLN A 318 -8.89 -13.99 -22.61
C GLN A 318 -10.12 -13.10 -22.39
N ALA A 319 -10.95 -13.45 -21.41
CA ALA A 319 -12.07 -12.64 -20.96
C ALA A 319 -11.90 -12.21 -19.50
N ARG A 320 -12.34 -10.98 -19.20
CA ARG A 320 -12.40 -10.41 -17.84
C ARG A 320 -13.86 -10.13 -17.53
N ILE A 321 -14.40 -10.75 -16.49
CA ILE A 321 -15.82 -10.66 -16.13
C ILE A 321 -15.96 -10.23 -14.69
N ALA A 322 -16.68 -9.14 -14.45
CA ALA A 322 -17.06 -8.71 -13.10
C ALA A 322 -18.23 -7.72 -13.15
N GLU A 323 -18.88 -7.53 -12.02
CA GLU A 323 -19.77 -6.39 -11.84
C GLU A 323 -19.00 -5.10 -11.49
N THR A 324 -19.67 -3.93 -11.55
CA THR A 324 -19.03 -2.60 -11.46
C THR A 324 -18.05 -2.47 -10.30
N GLU A 325 -18.39 -2.95 -9.09
CA GLU A 325 -17.56 -2.81 -7.89
C GLU A 325 -16.20 -3.49 -8.00
N LYS A 326 -16.10 -4.56 -8.78
CA LYS A 326 -14.88 -5.36 -8.92
C LYS A 326 -14.32 -5.38 -10.34
N TYR A 327 -14.86 -4.54 -11.24
CA TYR A 327 -14.40 -4.48 -12.62
C TYR A 327 -12.93 -4.04 -12.74
N ALA A 328 -12.55 -2.98 -12.03
CA ALA A 328 -11.17 -2.51 -12.02
C ALA A 328 -10.19 -3.56 -11.48
N HIS A 329 -10.65 -4.43 -10.56
CA HIS A 329 -9.80 -5.46 -9.97
C HIS A 329 -9.42 -6.54 -10.97
N VAL A 330 -10.35 -7.03 -11.77
CA VAL A 330 -10.06 -8.03 -12.82
C VAL A 330 -9.46 -7.43 -14.10
N THR A 331 -9.37 -6.11 -14.22
CA THR A 331 -8.80 -5.38 -15.38
C THR A 331 -7.53 -4.65 -14.99
N PHE A 332 -7.63 -3.41 -14.51
CA PHE A 332 -6.52 -2.52 -14.18
C PHE A 332 -5.52 -3.17 -13.20
N PHE A 333 -6.00 -3.63 -12.03
CA PHE A 333 -5.11 -4.20 -11.01
C PHE A 333 -4.53 -5.55 -11.45
N PHE A 334 -5.33 -6.41 -12.05
CA PHE A 334 -4.87 -7.70 -12.58
C PHE A 334 -3.86 -7.55 -13.72
N ASN A 335 -3.92 -6.46 -14.47
CA ASN A 335 -2.96 -6.10 -15.51
C ASN A 335 -1.75 -5.29 -14.97
N GLY A 336 -1.53 -5.31 -13.65
CA GLY A 336 -0.37 -4.66 -13.05
C GLY A 336 -0.42 -3.12 -13.05
N GLY A 337 -1.63 -2.53 -13.03
CA GLY A 337 -1.85 -1.09 -13.06
C GLY A 337 -1.83 -0.48 -14.46
N VAL A 338 -2.09 -1.31 -15.49
CA VAL A 338 -2.22 -0.88 -16.88
C VAL A 338 -3.70 -0.89 -17.28
N GLU A 339 -4.23 0.26 -17.73
CA GLU A 339 -5.65 0.39 -18.11
C GLU A 339 -5.93 -0.24 -19.48
N GLU A 340 -4.99 -0.13 -20.41
CA GLU A 340 -5.16 -0.66 -21.77
C GLU A 340 -5.31 -2.18 -21.77
N PRO A 341 -6.32 -2.74 -22.46
CA PRO A 341 -6.47 -4.18 -22.58
C PRO A 341 -5.28 -4.84 -23.29
N ASN A 342 -4.89 -6.01 -22.83
CA ASN A 342 -3.92 -6.82 -23.56
C ASN A 342 -4.49 -7.30 -24.91
N LYS A 343 -3.63 -7.62 -25.87
CA LYS A 343 -4.08 -8.21 -27.13
C LYS A 343 -4.85 -9.51 -26.86
N GLY A 344 -6.06 -9.61 -27.41
CA GLY A 344 -6.94 -10.77 -27.22
C GLY A 344 -7.72 -10.73 -25.89
N GLU A 345 -7.68 -9.64 -25.13
CA GLU A 345 -8.46 -9.42 -23.91
C GLU A 345 -9.79 -8.75 -24.24
N GLU A 346 -10.87 -9.40 -23.86
CA GLU A 346 -12.23 -8.84 -23.88
C GLU A 346 -12.71 -8.61 -22.45
N ARG A 347 -13.44 -7.51 -22.26
CA ARG A 347 -13.94 -7.08 -20.97
C ARG A 347 -15.47 -7.10 -20.95
N ILE A 348 -16.05 -7.84 -20.03
CA ILE A 348 -17.49 -8.01 -19.86
C ILE A 348 -17.88 -7.42 -18.52
N LEU A 349 -18.43 -6.21 -18.56
CA LEU A 349 -18.90 -5.50 -17.39
C LEU A 349 -20.41 -5.73 -17.18
N VAL A 350 -20.78 -6.17 -15.98
CA VAL A 350 -22.15 -6.19 -15.49
C VAL A 350 -22.35 -5.04 -14.51
N LYS A 351 -23.47 -4.32 -14.60
CA LYS A 351 -23.71 -3.20 -13.70
C LYS A 351 -24.12 -3.70 -12.32
N SER A 352 -23.47 -3.21 -11.28
CA SER A 352 -23.93 -3.43 -9.90
C SER A 352 -25.29 -2.79 -9.64
N PRO A 353 -26.11 -3.35 -8.74
CA PRO A 353 -27.43 -2.81 -8.43
C PRO A 353 -27.30 -1.44 -7.74
N LYS A 354 -28.21 -0.53 -8.07
CA LYS A 354 -28.27 0.80 -7.46
C LYS A 354 -29.05 0.75 -6.15
N VAL A 355 -28.40 0.29 -5.10
CA VAL A 355 -28.94 0.27 -3.72
C VAL A 355 -28.05 1.11 -2.81
N ALA A 356 -28.57 1.54 -1.67
CA ALA A 356 -27.80 2.35 -0.72
C ALA A 356 -26.67 1.54 -0.09
N THR A 357 -26.95 0.29 0.30
CA THR A 357 -26.01 -0.68 0.85
C THR A 357 -26.37 -2.07 0.32
N TYR A 358 -25.38 -2.95 0.17
CA TYR A 358 -25.59 -4.25 -0.49
C TYR A 358 -26.26 -5.31 0.36
N ASP A 359 -26.47 -5.08 1.66
CA ASP A 359 -27.35 -5.91 2.51
C ASP A 359 -28.82 -5.87 2.07
N LEU A 360 -29.23 -4.80 1.37
CA LEU A 360 -30.57 -4.67 0.78
C LEU A 360 -30.78 -5.54 -0.46
N LYS A 361 -29.69 -5.98 -1.09
CA LYS A 361 -29.70 -6.87 -2.26
C LYS A 361 -28.42 -7.76 -2.24
N PRO A 362 -28.37 -8.79 -1.37
CA PRO A 362 -27.16 -9.60 -1.15
C PRO A 362 -26.68 -10.37 -2.38
N GLU A 363 -27.60 -10.78 -3.27
CA GLU A 363 -27.24 -11.42 -4.53
C GLU A 363 -26.55 -10.46 -5.51
N MET A 364 -26.63 -9.15 -5.28
CA MET A 364 -26.05 -8.11 -6.13
C MET A 364 -26.36 -8.38 -7.62
N SER A 365 -25.35 -8.52 -8.46
CA SER A 365 -25.49 -8.92 -9.86
C SER A 365 -24.90 -10.31 -10.15
N ALA A 366 -24.68 -11.14 -9.12
CA ALA A 366 -24.00 -12.42 -9.27
C ALA A 366 -24.64 -13.35 -10.32
N TYR A 367 -25.97 -13.41 -10.37
CA TYR A 367 -26.65 -14.27 -11.35
C TYR A 367 -26.43 -13.81 -12.79
N GLU A 368 -26.46 -12.49 -13.06
CA GLU A 368 -26.16 -11.97 -14.40
C GLU A 368 -24.69 -12.18 -14.78
N VAL A 369 -23.77 -11.97 -13.81
CA VAL A 369 -22.35 -12.29 -13.98
C VAL A 369 -22.14 -13.78 -14.29
N CYS A 370 -22.86 -14.65 -13.58
CA CYS A 370 -22.85 -16.10 -13.80
C CYS A 370 -23.35 -16.48 -15.20
N ASP A 371 -24.46 -15.89 -15.66
CA ASP A 371 -25.00 -16.16 -16.98
C ASP A 371 -23.97 -15.77 -18.06
N LYS A 372 -23.31 -14.60 -17.94
CA LYS A 372 -22.24 -14.18 -18.84
C LYS A 372 -21.03 -15.12 -18.79
N LEU A 373 -20.68 -15.63 -17.61
CA LEU A 373 -19.60 -16.61 -17.45
C LEU A 373 -19.97 -17.93 -18.16
N VAL A 374 -21.16 -18.46 -17.94
CA VAL A 374 -21.63 -19.71 -18.55
C VAL A 374 -21.65 -19.59 -20.08
N ASP A 375 -22.16 -18.45 -20.59
CA ASP A 375 -22.15 -18.16 -22.04
C ASP A 375 -20.71 -18.11 -22.58
N ALA A 376 -19.79 -17.45 -21.86
CA ALA A 376 -18.39 -17.36 -22.25
C ALA A 376 -17.70 -18.72 -22.26
N ILE A 377 -17.94 -19.58 -21.26
CA ILE A 377 -17.41 -20.96 -21.21
C ILE A 377 -17.95 -21.76 -22.39
N LYS A 378 -19.25 -21.82 -22.57
CA LYS A 378 -19.90 -22.62 -23.63
C LYS A 378 -19.60 -22.15 -25.04
N SER A 379 -19.19 -20.89 -25.20
CA SER A 379 -18.79 -20.37 -26.52
C SER A 379 -17.46 -20.92 -27.03
N GLU A 380 -16.63 -21.47 -26.10
CA GLU A 380 -15.26 -21.92 -26.39
C GLU A 380 -14.38 -20.85 -27.10
N LYS A 381 -14.79 -19.57 -27.00
CA LYS A 381 -14.10 -18.45 -27.65
C LYS A 381 -12.80 -18.07 -26.94
N TYR A 382 -12.74 -18.29 -25.63
CA TYR A 382 -11.64 -17.83 -24.79
C TYR A 382 -10.81 -19.00 -24.28
N ASP A 383 -9.49 -18.88 -24.40
CA ASP A 383 -8.55 -19.83 -23.80
C ASP A 383 -8.55 -19.69 -22.26
N VAL A 384 -8.71 -18.45 -21.75
CA VAL A 384 -8.71 -18.14 -20.32
C VAL A 384 -9.82 -17.15 -19.96
N ILE A 385 -10.51 -17.39 -18.86
CA ILE A 385 -11.54 -16.49 -18.32
C ILE A 385 -11.17 -16.14 -16.88
N ILE A 386 -11.02 -14.85 -16.58
CA ILE A 386 -10.83 -14.31 -15.23
C ILE A 386 -12.15 -13.68 -14.79
N ILE A 387 -12.68 -14.14 -13.68
CA ILE A 387 -13.96 -13.67 -13.13
C ILE A 387 -13.85 -13.40 -11.65
N ASN A 388 -14.59 -12.38 -11.18
CA ASN A 388 -14.76 -12.03 -9.78
C ASN A 388 -16.25 -11.99 -9.41
N PHE A 389 -16.60 -12.65 -8.30
CA PHE A 389 -17.89 -12.49 -7.62
C PHE A 389 -17.69 -11.59 -6.40
N ALA A 390 -18.29 -10.40 -6.42
CA ALA A 390 -18.08 -9.34 -5.46
C ALA A 390 -18.79 -9.56 -4.11
N ASN A 391 -19.77 -10.47 -4.06
CA ASN A 391 -20.77 -10.53 -3.02
C ASN A 391 -20.23 -10.75 -1.60
N PRO A 392 -19.33 -11.72 -1.31
CA PRO A 392 -18.89 -11.96 0.06
C PRO A 392 -18.20 -10.73 0.66
N ASP A 393 -17.44 -10.00 -0.13
CA ASP A 393 -16.76 -8.78 0.31
C ASP A 393 -17.72 -7.60 0.47
N MET A 394 -18.41 -7.25 -0.59
CA MET A 394 -19.25 -6.05 -0.62
C MET A 394 -20.42 -6.10 0.39
N VAL A 395 -21.02 -7.27 0.59
CA VAL A 395 -22.05 -7.47 1.60
C VAL A 395 -21.43 -7.62 2.99
N GLY A 396 -20.27 -8.26 3.09
CA GLY A 396 -19.51 -8.38 4.34
C GLY A 396 -19.20 -7.02 4.97
N HIS A 397 -18.82 -6.03 4.18
CA HIS A 397 -18.58 -4.66 4.62
C HIS A 397 -19.79 -3.98 5.30
N THR A 398 -21.00 -4.50 5.11
CA THR A 398 -22.19 -3.98 5.80
C THR A 398 -22.31 -4.46 7.25
N GLY A 399 -21.59 -5.52 7.64
CA GLY A 399 -21.69 -6.15 8.96
C GLY A 399 -23.02 -6.89 9.21
N VAL A 400 -23.88 -6.99 8.20
CA VAL A 400 -25.21 -7.63 8.32
C VAL A 400 -25.09 -9.12 8.02
N GLN A 401 -24.88 -9.93 9.06
CA GLN A 401 -24.60 -11.36 8.94
C GLN A 401 -25.64 -12.13 8.10
N ALA A 402 -26.94 -11.89 8.31
CA ALA A 402 -27.98 -12.58 7.55
C ALA A 402 -27.94 -12.26 6.05
N ALA A 403 -27.50 -11.06 5.67
CA ALA A 403 -27.31 -10.68 4.28
C ALA A 403 -26.01 -11.31 3.71
N ALA A 404 -24.94 -11.33 4.46
CA ALA A 404 -23.68 -11.96 4.03
C ALA A 404 -23.84 -13.48 3.82
N ILE A 405 -24.64 -14.18 4.65
CA ILE A 405 -25.00 -15.58 4.43
C ILE A 405 -25.69 -15.75 3.07
N LYS A 406 -26.70 -14.93 2.75
CA LYS A 406 -27.38 -14.99 1.46
C LYS A 406 -26.46 -14.66 0.28
N ALA A 407 -25.52 -13.74 0.48
CA ALA A 407 -24.51 -13.41 -0.52
C ALA A 407 -23.64 -14.61 -0.86
N VAL A 408 -23.17 -15.34 0.15
CA VAL A 408 -22.37 -16.57 -0.02
C VAL A 408 -23.21 -17.67 -0.69
N GLU A 409 -24.48 -17.84 -0.31
CA GLU A 409 -25.39 -18.82 -0.92
C GLU A 409 -25.64 -18.52 -2.41
N ALA A 410 -25.84 -17.27 -2.79
CA ALA A 410 -26.00 -16.87 -4.19
C ALA A 410 -24.75 -17.16 -5.02
N VAL A 411 -23.56 -16.92 -4.43
CA VAL A 411 -22.28 -17.24 -5.08
C VAL A 411 -22.09 -18.76 -5.21
N ASP A 412 -22.49 -19.55 -4.21
CA ASP A 412 -22.43 -21.01 -4.28
C ASP A 412 -23.25 -21.58 -5.44
N GLU A 413 -24.47 -21.06 -5.63
CA GLU A 413 -25.31 -21.44 -6.78
C GLU A 413 -24.61 -21.11 -8.12
N CYS A 414 -23.98 -19.93 -8.20
CA CYS A 414 -23.24 -19.51 -9.39
C CYS A 414 -22.03 -20.41 -9.65
N VAL A 415 -21.29 -20.77 -8.61
CA VAL A 415 -20.16 -21.70 -8.69
C VAL A 415 -20.63 -23.05 -9.24
N GLY A 416 -21.74 -23.59 -8.73
CA GLY A 416 -22.31 -24.83 -9.22
C GLY A 416 -22.64 -24.80 -10.72
N LYS A 417 -23.29 -23.74 -11.20
CA LYS A 417 -23.62 -23.55 -12.62
C LYS A 417 -22.37 -23.42 -13.49
N ALA A 418 -21.38 -22.64 -13.04
CA ALA A 418 -20.14 -22.43 -13.76
C ALA A 418 -19.33 -23.74 -13.88
N VAL A 419 -19.23 -24.52 -12.81
CA VAL A 419 -18.52 -25.80 -12.82
C VAL A 419 -19.23 -26.82 -13.72
N ALA A 420 -20.57 -26.85 -13.72
CA ALA A 420 -21.34 -27.69 -14.62
C ALA A 420 -21.04 -27.35 -16.09
N ALA A 421 -21.10 -26.07 -16.46
CA ALA A 421 -20.77 -25.61 -17.82
C ALA A 421 -19.30 -25.91 -18.21
N LEU A 422 -18.37 -25.75 -17.27
CA LEU A 422 -16.96 -26.03 -17.48
C LEU A 422 -16.71 -27.51 -17.81
N LYS A 423 -17.38 -28.41 -17.12
CA LYS A 423 -17.27 -29.86 -17.38
C LYS A 423 -17.82 -30.26 -18.73
N GLU A 424 -18.81 -29.56 -19.28
CA GLU A 424 -19.35 -29.81 -20.61
C GLU A 424 -18.30 -29.59 -21.72
N VAL A 425 -17.34 -28.67 -21.50
CA VAL A 425 -16.26 -28.33 -22.45
C VAL A 425 -14.90 -28.86 -22.03
N ASP A 426 -14.84 -29.77 -21.06
CA ASP A 426 -13.61 -30.35 -20.48
C ASP A 426 -12.58 -29.29 -20.01
N GLY A 427 -13.06 -28.17 -19.53
CA GLY A 427 -12.24 -27.09 -19.01
C GLY A 427 -11.74 -27.34 -17.59
N GLN A 428 -10.74 -26.59 -17.16
CA GLN A 428 -10.20 -26.60 -15.79
C GLN A 428 -10.42 -25.25 -15.12
N MET A 429 -10.55 -25.23 -13.78
CA MET A 429 -10.79 -23.99 -13.04
C MET A 429 -9.99 -23.95 -11.74
N PHE A 430 -9.38 -22.80 -11.49
CA PHE A 430 -8.94 -22.41 -10.15
C PHE A 430 -10.04 -21.56 -9.50
N ILE A 431 -10.42 -21.90 -8.28
CA ILE A 431 -11.32 -21.10 -7.44
C ILE A 431 -10.52 -20.64 -6.24
N CYS A 432 -10.43 -19.32 -6.02
CA CYS A 432 -9.70 -18.73 -4.90
C CYS A 432 -10.45 -17.51 -4.36
N ALA A 433 -9.96 -16.92 -3.28
CA ALA A 433 -10.30 -15.57 -2.88
C ALA A 433 -9.03 -14.71 -2.84
N ASP A 434 -9.21 -13.41 -2.84
CA ASP A 434 -8.15 -12.40 -2.83
C ASP A 434 -7.80 -11.93 -1.42
N HIS A 435 -8.75 -12.00 -0.49
CA HIS A 435 -8.63 -11.75 0.96
C HIS A 435 -9.85 -12.32 1.70
N GLY A 436 -9.83 -12.24 3.03
CA GLY A 436 -10.98 -12.57 3.88
C GLY A 436 -11.82 -11.33 4.24
N ASN A 437 -13.12 -11.55 4.45
CA ASN A 437 -14.10 -10.57 4.95
C ASN A 437 -15.32 -11.29 5.57
N ALA A 438 -16.09 -12.04 4.75
CA ALA A 438 -17.38 -12.63 5.13
C ALA A 438 -17.28 -13.74 6.19
N GLU A 439 -16.11 -14.29 6.42
CA GLU A 439 -15.87 -15.33 7.43
C GLU A 439 -15.70 -14.78 8.85
N GLN A 440 -15.69 -13.43 9.02
CA GLN A 440 -15.63 -12.78 10.32
C GLN A 440 -16.34 -11.44 10.28
N LEU A 441 -17.59 -11.38 10.76
CA LEU A 441 -18.45 -10.19 10.80
C LEU A 441 -18.65 -9.66 12.22
N ILE A 442 -17.94 -10.22 13.19
CA ILE A 442 -17.92 -9.72 14.56
C ILE A 442 -16.47 -9.62 15.05
N ASP A 443 -16.20 -8.63 15.86
CA ASP A 443 -15.00 -8.55 16.65
C ASP A 443 -15.17 -9.50 17.86
N TYR A 444 -14.30 -10.50 17.96
CA TYR A 444 -14.42 -11.55 18.98
C TYR A 444 -14.04 -11.07 20.40
N GLU A 445 -13.41 -9.90 20.54
CA GLU A 445 -13.06 -9.33 21.83
C GLU A 445 -14.18 -8.44 22.36
N THR A 446 -14.77 -7.63 21.49
CA THR A 446 -15.80 -6.65 21.85
C THR A 446 -17.22 -7.13 21.59
N GLY A 447 -17.44 -8.08 20.69
CA GLY A 447 -18.74 -8.53 20.21
C GLY A 447 -19.42 -7.56 19.24
N GLU A 448 -18.77 -6.45 18.88
CA GLU A 448 -19.29 -5.45 17.96
C GLU A 448 -19.20 -5.92 16.50
N PRO A 449 -19.99 -5.35 15.58
CA PRO A 449 -19.87 -5.64 14.15
C PRO A 449 -18.46 -5.37 13.63
N PHE A 450 -17.89 -6.32 12.91
CA PHE A 450 -16.59 -6.19 12.24
C PHE A 450 -16.83 -6.10 10.73
N THR A 451 -16.44 -5.00 10.13
CA THR A 451 -16.72 -4.68 8.72
C THR A 451 -15.45 -4.52 7.87
N ALA A 452 -14.28 -4.71 8.48
CA ALA A 452 -13.00 -4.65 7.79
C ALA A 452 -12.64 -6.03 7.18
N HIS A 453 -11.60 -6.04 6.33
CA HIS A 453 -11.00 -7.30 5.89
C HIS A 453 -10.31 -8.00 7.04
N THR A 454 -10.00 -9.29 6.87
CA THR A 454 -9.36 -10.11 7.88
C THR A 454 -7.94 -10.52 7.44
N THR A 455 -7.19 -11.05 8.38
CA THR A 455 -5.90 -11.74 8.09
C THR A 455 -6.07 -13.25 7.93
N ASN A 456 -7.31 -13.74 7.90
CA ASN A 456 -7.60 -15.17 7.77
C ASN A 456 -7.15 -15.70 6.39
N PRO A 457 -6.79 -16.99 6.31
CA PRO A 457 -6.43 -17.61 5.04
C PRO A 457 -7.64 -17.74 4.11
N VAL A 458 -7.35 -17.95 2.83
CA VAL A 458 -8.35 -18.11 1.77
C VAL A 458 -8.26 -19.50 1.14
N PRO A 459 -9.35 -20.03 0.53
CA PRO A 459 -9.30 -21.28 -0.20
C PRO A 459 -8.61 -21.10 -1.57
N PHE A 460 -7.93 -22.18 -2.02
CA PHE A 460 -7.48 -22.32 -3.39
C PHE A 460 -7.79 -23.74 -3.85
N ILE A 461 -8.72 -23.89 -4.79
CA ILE A 461 -9.30 -25.16 -5.23
C ILE A 461 -9.00 -25.36 -6.72
N LEU A 462 -8.50 -26.52 -7.09
CA LEU A 462 -8.25 -26.91 -8.49
C LEU A 462 -9.34 -27.88 -8.95
N VAL A 463 -10.23 -27.42 -9.83
CA VAL A 463 -11.40 -28.16 -10.29
C VAL A 463 -11.17 -28.75 -11.67
N ASN A 464 -11.60 -30.01 -11.86
CA ASN A 464 -11.59 -30.74 -13.12
C ASN A 464 -10.20 -30.87 -13.78
N ALA A 465 -9.14 -30.91 -12.97
CA ALA A 465 -7.78 -31.19 -13.45
C ALA A 465 -7.52 -32.71 -13.44
N ASP A 466 -6.43 -33.13 -14.10
CA ASP A 466 -5.95 -34.52 -14.02
C ASP A 466 -5.78 -34.94 -12.55
N PRO A 467 -6.35 -36.07 -12.11
CA PRO A 467 -6.23 -36.56 -10.74
C PRO A 467 -4.77 -36.77 -10.25
N ALA A 468 -3.81 -36.81 -11.17
CA ALA A 468 -2.40 -36.86 -10.82
C ALA A 468 -1.85 -35.53 -10.28
N TYR A 469 -2.55 -34.41 -10.51
CA TYR A 469 -2.17 -33.10 -9.98
C TYR A 469 -2.61 -32.96 -8.52
N GLY A 470 -1.66 -32.61 -7.66
CA GLY A 470 -1.90 -32.16 -6.30
C GLY A 470 -1.55 -30.68 -6.17
N LEU A 471 -2.09 -30.04 -5.14
CA LEU A 471 -1.66 -28.71 -4.73
C LEU A 471 -0.72 -28.84 -3.53
N SER A 472 0.48 -28.28 -3.62
CA SER A 472 1.31 -28.03 -2.45
C SER A 472 0.84 -26.74 -1.77
N CYS A 473 1.18 -26.55 -0.48
CA CYS A 473 0.82 -25.34 0.24
C CYS A 473 1.21 -24.10 -0.58
N LEU A 474 0.23 -23.29 -0.94
CA LEU A 474 0.47 -22.00 -1.59
C LEU A 474 0.91 -20.98 -0.53
N LEU A 475 2.21 -20.92 -0.33
CA LEU A 475 2.83 -19.63 -0.11
C LEU A 475 2.71 -18.89 -1.44
N TYR A 476 2.20 -17.67 -1.45
CA TYR A 476 2.41 -16.74 -2.57
C TYR A 476 3.89 -16.33 -2.58
N THR A 477 4.79 -17.27 -2.46
CA THR A 477 6.22 -17.02 -2.41
C THR A 477 6.89 -17.51 -3.67
N SER A 478 7.60 -16.61 -4.28
CA SER A 478 8.54 -16.83 -5.37
C SER A 478 9.82 -17.56 -4.96
N ASP A 479 9.85 -18.28 -3.86
CA ASP A 479 11.01 -19.09 -3.44
C ASP A 479 11.14 -20.42 -4.22
N ALA A 480 10.41 -20.57 -5.30
CA ALA A 480 10.60 -21.66 -6.26
C ALA A 480 11.80 -21.44 -7.20
N ALA A 481 12.64 -20.44 -6.95
CA ALA A 481 13.81 -20.14 -7.80
C ALA A 481 15.15 -20.51 -7.17
N ASP A 482 15.16 -21.06 -5.94
CA ASP A 482 16.39 -21.44 -5.23
C ASP A 482 16.52 -22.94 -4.94
N ASP A 483 15.85 -23.83 -5.69
CA ASP A 483 16.12 -25.26 -5.71
C ASP A 483 16.58 -25.74 -7.10
#